data_8f77d2ca97c33fac163007f6e4f98255
#
_entry.id   8f77d2ca97c33fac163007f6e4f98255
#
_cell.length_a   1.000
_cell.length_b   1.000
_cell.length_c   1.000
_cell.angle_alpha   90.00
_cell.angle_beta   90.00
_cell.angle_gamma   90.00
#
_symmetry.space_group_name_H-M   'P 1'
#
loop_
_entity.id
_entity.type
_entity.pdbx_description
1 polymer ?
#
loop_
_entity_poly.entity_id
_entity_poly.type
_entity_poly.pdbx_seq_one_letter_code
_entity_poly.pdbx_strand_id
1 'polypeptide(L)'
;MARTNLISEVERRRRRKYMISAAFRYTLLTVVALVMIYPIIWLVGATFKTNNEIFTSINFIPSKIDFTPYVNGWKTRTKFTFTTFFINTFSFVIPKILFCLISSTLVAYGFARFNFPFKKICFSILMATMFLPSVVTRIPLYILWKNLGLLNTYVPLIAPTVFANEPFFVFMLIQFMRSIPTYLDEAATIDGCNSFGILTMILLPALKPALISCTIFQFVWSFNDFLGPLIYVTSLAKYPVSLALKMSIDQSSGIVEWNQILAMSFLALLPALILFFCCQKYFVEG
;
A
#
# COMPACT_ATOMS: atom_id res chain seq x y z
N MET A 1 -3.12 -33.49 52.85
CA MET A 1 -2.91 -32.03 53.02
C MET A 1 -1.61 -31.49 52.43
N ALA A 2 -0.44 -32.10 52.56
CA ALA A 2 0.83 -31.58 51.98
C ALA A 2 0.85 -31.56 50.42
N ARG A 3 0.28 -32.56 49.75
CA ARG A 3 0.25 -32.68 48.30
C ARG A 3 -0.67 -31.62 47.63
N THR A 4 -1.75 -31.24 48.30
CA THR A 4 -2.70 -30.21 47.84
C THR A 4 -2.09 -28.80 47.95
N ASN A 5 -1.28 -28.54 48.98
CA ASN A 5 -0.59 -27.28 49.17
C ASN A 5 0.54 -27.08 48.15
N LEU A 6 1.29 -28.12 47.78
CA LEU A 6 2.33 -28.08 46.76
C LEU A 6 1.77 -27.80 45.38
N ILE A 7 0.61 -28.38 45.02
CA ILE A 7 -0.05 -28.10 43.71
C ILE A 7 -0.50 -26.65 43.66
N SER A 8 -1.08 -26.13 44.73
CA SER A 8 -1.54 -24.74 44.79
C SER A 8 -0.38 -23.72 44.71
N GLU A 9 0.81 -24.02 45.27
CA GLU A 9 1.97 -23.18 45.17
C GLU A 9 2.59 -23.19 43.76
N VAL A 10 2.63 -24.34 43.11
CA VAL A 10 3.10 -24.47 41.73
C VAL A 10 2.21 -23.70 40.77
N GLU A 11 0.90 -23.82 40.92
CA GLU A 11 -0.08 -23.07 40.13
C GLU A 11 0.03 -21.55 40.35
N ARG A 12 0.19 -21.11 41.60
CA ARG A 12 0.41 -19.68 41.91
C ARG A 12 1.70 -19.14 41.26
N ARG A 13 2.81 -19.91 41.31
CA ARG A 13 4.06 -19.53 40.67
C ARG A 13 3.94 -19.48 39.13
N ARG A 14 3.21 -20.44 38.55
CA ARG A 14 2.95 -20.47 37.11
C ARG A 14 2.09 -19.29 36.68
N ARG A 15 1.01 -19.01 37.43
CA ARG A 15 0.14 -17.85 37.19
C ARG A 15 0.87 -16.52 37.33
N ARG A 16 1.74 -16.38 38.35
CA ARG A 16 2.57 -15.18 38.54
C ARG A 16 3.56 -14.98 37.39
N LYS A 17 4.26 -16.03 36.97
CA LYS A 17 5.16 -15.96 35.78
C LYS A 17 4.40 -15.57 34.53
N TYR A 18 3.22 -16.13 34.32
CA TYR A 18 2.36 -15.78 33.19
C TYR A 18 1.93 -14.31 33.23
N MET A 19 1.47 -13.80 34.38
CA MET A 19 1.09 -12.40 34.57
C MET A 19 2.26 -11.43 34.33
N ILE A 20 3.46 -11.75 34.84
CA ILE A 20 4.66 -10.93 34.63
C ILE A 20 5.05 -10.93 33.14
N SER A 21 5.04 -12.08 32.49
CA SER A 21 5.31 -12.17 31.06
C SER A 21 4.24 -11.44 30.22
N ALA A 22 2.98 -11.53 30.61
CA ALA A 22 1.89 -10.79 29.96
C ALA A 22 2.07 -9.27 30.16
N ALA A 23 2.31 -8.84 31.39
CA ALA A 23 2.56 -7.43 31.71
C ALA A 23 3.75 -6.87 30.89
N PHE A 24 4.85 -7.61 30.86
CA PHE A 24 6.02 -7.20 30.05
C PHE A 24 5.68 -7.07 28.55
N ARG A 25 4.98 -8.06 27.99
CA ARG A 25 4.55 -8.00 26.57
C ARG A 25 3.64 -6.81 26.29
N TYR A 26 2.63 -6.59 27.12
CA TYR A 26 1.71 -5.46 26.93
C TYR A 26 2.41 -4.12 27.13
N THR A 27 3.30 -3.99 28.12
CA THR A 27 4.10 -2.77 28.28
C THR A 27 4.98 -2.51 27.07
N LEU A 28 5.69 -3.54 26.58
CA LEU A 28 6.52 -3.42 25.38
C LEU A 28 5.68 -3.00 24.14
N LEU A 29 4.55 -3.67 23.91
CA LEU A 29 3.66 -3.34 22.81
C LEU A 29 3.10 -1.92 22.92
N THR A 30 2.73 -1.48 24.12
CA THR A 30 2.24 -0.11 24.37
C THR A 30 3.33 0.92 24.08
N VAL A 31 4.57 0.69 24.54
CA VAL A 31 5.70 1.59 24.29
C VAL A 31 5.97 1.68 22.79
N VAL A 32 6.03 0.55 22.09
CA VAL A 32 6.22 0.52 20.63
C VAL A 32 5.09 1.26 19.92
N ALA A 33 3.83 1.03 20.31
CA ALA A 33 2.69 1.72 19.74
C ALA A 33 2.76 3.24 19.94
N LEU A 34 3.12 3.70 21.14
CA LEU A 34 3.29 5.13 21.43
C LEU A 34 4.40 5.77 20.60
N VAL A 35 5.53 5.08 20.43
CA VAL A 35 6.65 5.54 19.59
C VAL A 35 6.22 5.63 18.13
N MET A 36 5.44 4.66 17.63
CA MET A 36 4.95 4.66 16.25
C MET A 36 3.87 5.71 15.97
N ILE A 37 3.01 6.00 16.95
CA ILE A 37 1.96 7.01 16.80
C ILE A 37 2.52 8.44 16.96
N TYR A 38 3.64 8.60 17.67
CA TYR A 38 4.27 9.90 17.92
C TYR A 38 4.43 10.78 16.67
N PRO A 39 5.03 10.31 15.54
CA PRO A 39 5.19 11.13 14.34
C PRO A 39 3.85 11.60 13.74
N ILE A 40 2.81 10.77 13.85
CA ILE A 40 1.47 11.09 13.32
C ILE A 40 0.83 12.19 14.18
N ILE A 41 0.89 12.07 15.51
CA ILE A 41 0.38 13.09 16.42
C ILE A 41 1.12 14.41 16.21
N TRP A 42 2.45 14.35 16.08
CA TRP A 42 3.27 15.54 15.80
C TRP A 42 2.88 16.16 14.45
N LEU A 43 2.72 15.37 13.40
CA LEU A 43 2.30 15.84 12.09
C LEU A 43 0.96 16.59 12.18
N VAL A 44 -0.05 15.98 12.84
CA VAL A 44 -1.36 16.61 13.02
C VAL A 44 -1.23 17.94 13.78
N GLY A 45 -0.49 17.98 14.89
CA GLY A 45 -0.24 19.22 15.62
C GLY A 45 0.47 20.28 14.79
N ALA A 46 1.46 19.88 14.00
CA ALA A 46 2.25 20.77 13.16
C ALA A 46 1.45 21.42 12.02
N THR A 47 0.38 20.76 11.54
CA THR A 47 -0.49 21.34 10.49
C THR A 47 -1.21 22.62 10.93
N PHE A 48 -1.39 22.84 12.24
CA PHE A 48 -2.05 24.02 12.82
C PHE A 48 -1.08 25.09 13.31
N LYS A 49 0.24 24.83 13.24
CA LYS A 49 1.27 25.76 13.68
C LYS A 49 1.63 26.77 12.58
N THR A 50 2.19 27.91 13.00
CA THR A 50 2.87 28.80 12.09
C THR A 50 4.21 28.23 11.65
N ASN A 51 4.75 28.67 10.50
CA ASN A 51 6.06 28.23 10.04
C ASN A 51 7.17 28.43 11.10
N ASN A 52 7.16 29.55 11.81
CA ASN A 52 8.12 29.82 12.86
C ASN A 52 7.97 28.83 14.04
N GLU A 53 6.74 28.57 14.45
CA GLU A 53 6.45 27.66 15.57
C GLU A 53 6.84 26.20 15.26
N ILE A 54 6.75 25.77 14.00
CA ILE A 54 7.18 24.41 13.58
C ILE A 54 8.66 24.18 13.91
N PHE A 55 9.52 25.19 13.74
CA PHE A 55 10.97 25.06 13.94
C PHE A 55 11.45 25.48 15.32
N THR A 56 10.67 26.28 16.05
CA THR A 56 11.09 26.81 17.35
C THR A 56 10.44 26.12 18.55
N SER A 57 9.32 25.42 18.35
CA SER A 57 8.55 24.79 19.43
C SER A 57 8.51 23.27 19.30
N ILE A 58 8.94 22.58 20.36
CA ILE A 58 8.85 21.12 20.50
C ILE A 58 7.43 20.68 20.94
N ASN A 59 6.57 21.61 21.37
CA ASN A 59 5.26 21.28 21.86
C ASN A 59 4.40 20.62 20.77
N PHE A 60 3.59 19.62 21.15
CA PHE A 60 2.63 18.98 20.22
C PHE A 60 1.43 19.87 19.92
N ILE A 61 0.98 20.63 20.92
CA ILE A 61 -0.20 21.48 20.85
C ILE A 61 0.22 22.82 20.26
N PRO A 62 -0.42 23.28 19.18
CA PRO A 62 -0.16 24.61 18.62
C PRO A 62 -0.59 25.70 19.60
N SER A 63 0.10 26.83 19.58
CA SER A 63 -0.24 28.00 20.40
C SER A 63 -1.61 28.57 20.02
N LYS A 64 -2.00 28.44 18.75
CA LYS A 64 -3.30 28.81 18.20
C LYS A 64 -3.70 27.82 17.13
N ILE A 65 -4.94 27.35 17.18
CA ILE A 65 -5.49 26.47 16.12
C ILE A 65 -5.83 27.36 14.92
N ASP A 66 -5.11 27.18 13.81
CA ASP A 66 -5.32 27.89 12.57
C ASP A 66 -5.57 26.90 11.41
N PHE A 67 -6.69 27.05 10.72
CA PHE A 67 -7.05 26.24 9.56
C PHE A 67 -6.60 26.85 8.22
N THR A 68 -6.01 28.04 8.25
CA THR A 68 -5.53 28.75 7.06
C THR A 68 -4.56 27.90 6.22
N PRO A 69 -3.64 27.08 6.81
CA PRO A 69 -2.75 26.21 6.06
C PRO A 69 -3.49 25.20 5.18
N TYR A 70 -4.62 24.67 5.63
CA TYR A 70 -5.45 23.76 4.83
C TYR A 70 -6.10 24.45 3.63
N VAL A 71 -6.67 25.64 3.85
CA VAL A 71 -7.33 26.42 2.79
C VAL A 71 -6.33 26.88 1.73
N ASN A 72 -5.21 27.45 2.16
CA ASN A 72 -4.19 27.98 1.26
C ASN A 72 -3.40 26.87 0.57
N GLY A 73 -3.04 25.81 1.28
CA GLY A 73 -2.40 24.64 0.71
C GLY A 73 -3.28 23.95 -0.34
N TRP A 74 -4.59 23.85 -0.08
CA TRP A 74 -5.53 23.28 -1.04
C TRP A 74 -5.66 24.08 -2.34
N LYS A 75 -5.71 25.41 -2.24
CA LYS A 75 -5.78 26.32 -3.39
C LYS A 75 -4.52 26.34 -4.23
N THR A 76 -3.39 26.03 -3.64
CA THR A 76 -2.03 26.13 -4.19
C THR A 76 -1.69 27.53 -4.75
N ARG A 77 -0.45 27.74 -5.16
CA ARG A 77 -0.04 28.99 -5.86
C ARG A 77 -0.11 28.87 -7.38
N THR A 78 -0.75 27.81 -7.89
CA THR A 78 -0.88 27.53 -9.31
C THR A 78 -2.32 27.72 -9.80
N LYS A 79 -2.57 27.44 -11.09
CA LYS A 79 -3.92 27.41 -11.66
C LYS A 79 -4.74 26.19 -11.20
N PHE A 80 -4.09 25.22 -10.55
CA PHE A 80 -4.69 23.94 -10.15
C PHE A 80 -4.79 23.85 -8.63
N THR A 81 -5.82 23.18 -8.15
CA THR A 81 -6.03 22.89 -6.74
C THR A 81 -5.61 21.46 -6.41
N PHE A 82 -5.45 21.15 -5.13
CA PHE A 82 -5.19 19.78 -4.69
C PHE A 82 -6.29 18.78 -5.12
N THR A 83 -7.51 19.24 -5.37
CA THR A 83 -8.57 18.42 -6.01
C THR A 83 -8.10 17.83 -7.33
N THR A 84 -7.49 18.64 -8.19
CA THR A 84 -6.95 18.18 -9.48
C THR A 84 -5.90 17.09 -9.28
N PHE A 85 -4.98 17.29 -8.34
CA PHE A 85 -3.91 16.34 -8.07
C PHE A 85 -4.41 15.02 -7.47
N PHE A 86 -5.43 15.07 -6.61
CA PHE A 86 -6.11 13.85 -6.12
C PHE A 86 -6.83 13.10 -7.25
N ILE A 87 -7.60 13.79 -8.07
CA ILE A 87 -8.27 13.17 -9.23
C ILE A 87 -7.23 12.53 -10.16
N ASN A 88 -6.14 13.22 -10.45
CA ASN A 88 -5.05 12.70 -11.26
C ASN A 88 -4.43 11.44 -10.64
N THR A 89 -4.21 11.42 -9.33
CA THR A 89 -3.69 10.25 -8.62
C THR A 89 -4.65 9.06 -8.77
N PHE A 90 -5.92 9.24 -8.46
CA PHE A 90 -6.90 8.15 -8.57
C PHE A 90 -7.14 7.70 -10.02
N SER A 91 -6.97 8.59 -11.00
CA SER A 91 -7.10 8.27 -12.43
C SER A 91 -6.11 7.22 -12.93
N PHE A 92 -4.94 7.07 -12.31
CA PHE A 92 -4.02 6.00 -12.65
C PHE A 92 -3.93 4.91 -11.57
N VAL A 93 -4.11 5.23 -10.30
CA VAL A 93 -4.02 4.25 -9.21
C VAL A 93 -5.13 3.20 -9.32
N ILE A 94 -6.38 3.62 -9.57
CA ILE A 94 -7.51 2.69 -9.66
C ILE A 94 -7.35 1.71 -10.84
N PRO A 95 -7.11 2.16 -12.09
CA PRO A 95 -6.87 1.23 -13.19
C PRO A 95 -5.65 0.34 -12.96
N LYS A 96 -4.58 0.88 -12.37
CA LYS A 96 -3.36 0.11 -12.06
C LYS A 96 -3.66 -1.04 -11.10
N ILE A 97 -4.46 -0.81 -10.05
CA ILE A 97 -4.90 -1.86 -9.12
C ILE A 97 -5.73 -2.92 -9.85
N LEU A 98 -6.74 -2.50 -10.60
CA LEU A 98 -7.64 -3.42 -11.31
C LEU A 98 -6.88 -4.33 -12.27
N PHE A 99 -6.02 -3.77 -13.11
CA PHE A 99 -5.23 -4.56 -14.06
C PHE A 99 -4.21 -5.45 -13.36
N CYS A 100 -3.57 -4.97 -12.30
CA CYS A 100 -2.65 -5.78 -11.49
C CYS A 100 -3.38 -6.99 -10.89
N LEU A 101 -4.54 -6.80 -10.28
CA LEU A 101 -5.30 -7.90 -9.66
C LEU A 101 -5.76 -8.92 -10.71
N ILE A 102 -6.31 -8.46 -11.83
CA ILE A 102 -6.79 -9.34 -12.90
C ILE A 102 -5.64 -10.15 -13.48
N SER A 103 -4.57 -9.48 -13.92
CA SER A 103 -3.44 -10.13 -14.59
C SER A 103 -2.67 -11.06 -13.66
N SER A 104 -2.39 -10.59 -12.42
CA SER A 104 -1.69 -11.43 -11.44
C SER A 104 -2.50 -12.64 -11.02
N THR A 105 -3.84 -12.52 -10.91
CA THR A 105 -4.72 -13.65 -10.59
C THR A 105 -4.73 -14.69 -11.71
N LEU A 106 -4.83 -14.26 -12.96
CA LEU A 106 -4.82 -15.17 -14.12
C LEU A 106 -3.49 -15.91 -14.23
N VAL A 107 -2.36 -15.20 -14.09
CA VAL A 107 -1.02 -15.80 -14.11
C VAL A 107 -0.82 -16.74 -12.92
N ALA A 108 -1.24 -16.33 -11.73
CA ALA A 108 -1.16 -17.16 -10.53
C ALA A 108 -2.01 -18.45 -10.68
N TYR A 109 -3.20 -18.35 -11.25
CA TYR A 109 -4.06 -19.49 -11.54
C TYR A 109 -3.36 -20.48 -12.48
N GLY A 110 -2.73 -19.97 -13.55
CA GLY A 110 -1.93 -20.79 -14.45
C GLY A 110 -0.82 -21.55 -13.73
N PHE A 111 -0.05 -20.89 -12.87
CA PHE A 111 1.00 -21.52 -12.09
C PHE A 111 0.50 -22.43 -10.95
N ALA A 112 -0.63 -22.14 -10.36
CA ALA A 112 -1.12 -22.92 -9.22
C ALA A 112 -1.81 -24.22 -9.66
N ARG A 113 -2.60 -24.18 -10.72
CA ARG A 113 -3.52 -25.27 -11.10
C ARG A 113 -3.15 -26.02 -12.37
N PHE A 114 -2.46 -25.40 -13.31
CA PHE A 114 -2.14 -26.05 -14.58
C PHE A 114 -0.73 -26.63 -14.60
N ASN A 115 -0.57 -27.73 -15.34
CA ASN A 115 0.71 -28.29 -15.70
C ASN A 115 0.99 -27.98 -17.18
N PHE A 116 2.08 -27.26 -17.43
CA PHE A 116 2.50 -26.88 -18.77
C PHE A 116 4.03 -27.04 -18.93
N PRO A 117 4.52 -27.21 -20.17
CA PRO A 117 5.95 -27.36 -20.42
C PRO A 117 6.70 -26.13 -19.91
N PHE A 118 7.91 -26.37 -19.38
CA PHE A 118 8.79 -25.34 -18.82
C PHE A 118 8.25 -24.57 -17.61
N LYS A 119 7.15 -25.01 -16.95
CA LYS A 119 6.56 -24.37 -15.76
C LYS A 119 7.59 -24.00 -14.70
N LYS A 120 8.53 -24.91 -14.39
CA LYS A 120 9.59 -24.67 -13.38
C LYS A 120 10.54 -23.54 -13.82
N ILE A 121 10.91 -23.50 -15.09
CA ILE A 121 11.79 -22.46 -15.64
C ILE A 121 11.08 -21.11 -15.62
N CYS A 122 9.83 -21.05 -16.11
CA CYS A 122 9.02 -19.83 -16.06
C CYS A 122 8.85 -19.31 -14.64
N PHE A 123 8.60 -20.21 -13.67
CA PHE A 123 8.49 -19.82 -12.27
C PHE A 123 9.83 -19.30 -11.70
N SER A 124 10.95 -19.94 -12.06
CA SER A 124 12.28 -19.45 -11.64
C SER A 124 12.60 -18.08 -12.21
N ILE A 125 12.23 -17.82 -13.48
CA ILE A 125 12.39 -16.49 -14.11
C ILE A 125 11.51 -15.47 -13.38
N LEU A 126 10.24 -15.78 -13.11
CA LEU A 126 9.35 -14.91 -12.34
C LEU A 126 9.96 -14.56 -10.98
N MET A 127 10.52 -15.52 -10.26
CA MET A 127 11.18 -15.27 -8.98
C MET A 127 12.44 -14.42 -9.15
N ALA A 128 13.24 -14.68 -10.18
CA ALA A 128 14.44 -13.90 -10.45
C ALA A 128 14.13 -12.42 -10.74
N THR A 129 13.02 -12.14 -11.42
CA THR A 129 12.60 -10.75 -11.71
C THR A 129 12.24 -9.95 -10.46
N MET A 130 11.87 -10.59 -9.35
CA MET A 130 11.64 -9.89 -8.07
C MET A 130 12.90 -9.22 -7.51
N PHE A 131 14.07 -9.75 -7.83
CA PHE A 131 15.36 -9.22 -7.38
C PHE A 131 15.93 -8.17 -8.33
N LEU A 132 15.29 -7.94 -9.48
CA LEU A 132 15.76 -6.96 -10.44
C LEU A 132 15.43 -5.54 -9.96
N PRO A 133 16.42 -4.67 -9.73
CA PRO A 133 16.16 -3.29 -9.32
C PRO A 133 15.34 -2.54 -10.38
N SER A 134 14.21 -1.96 -9.98
CA SER A 134 13.32 -1.24 -10.90
C SER A 134 14.02 -0.07 -11.63
N VAL A 135 15.08 0.47 -11.05
CA VAL A 135 15.86 1.57 -11.66
C VAL A 135 16.51 1.13 -12.97
N VAL A 136 16.95 -0.13 -13.07
CA VAL A 136 17.61 -0.67 -14.28
C VAL A 136 16.64 -0.71 -15.48
N THR A 137 15.37 -1.04 -15.22
CA THR A 137 14.35 -1.14 -16.28
C THR A 137 13.74 0.20 -16.66
N ARG A 138 13.90 1.24 -15.84
CA ARG A 138 13.28 2.57 -16.07
C ARG A 138 13.77 3.27 -17.32
N ILE A 139 15.08 3.23 -17.59
CA ILE A 139 15.66 3.91 -18.77
C ILE A 139 15.17 3.26 -20.08
N PRO A 140 15.27 1.93 -20.27
CA PRO A 140 14.71 1.27 -21.46
C PRO A 140 13.21 1.53 -21.64
N LEU A 141 12.43 1.48 -20.54
CA LEU A 141 10.99 1.74 -20.58
C LEU A 141 10.69 3.20 -20.96
N TYR A 142 11.47 4.16 -20.48
CA TYR A 142 11.31 5.56 -20.89
C TYR A 142 11.50 5.73 -22.40
N ILE A 143 12.55 5.11 -22.96
CA ILE A 143 12.83 5.17 -24.39
C ILE A 143 11.66 4.52 -25.17
N LEU A 144 11.16 3.39 -24.73
CA LEU A 144 10.01 2.72 -25.33
C LEU A 144 8.78 3.65 -25.37
N TRP A 145 8.38 4.21 -24.22
CA TRP A 145 7.21 5.08 -24.13
C TRP A 145 7.39 6.39 -24.90
N LYS A 146 8.61 6.92 -24.95
CA LYS A 146 8.95 8.08 -25.77
C LYS A 146 8.75 7.78 -27.26
N ASN A 147 9.26 6.66 -27.76
CA ASN A 147 9.13 6.25 -29.14
C ASN A 147 7.69 5.96 -29.55
N LEU A 148 6.87 5.49 -28.61
CA LEU A 148 5.43 5.29 -28.80
C LEU A 148 4.60 6.59 -28.68
N GLY A 149 5.21 7.73 -28.34
CA GLY A 149 4.53 9.01 -28.16
C GLY A 149 3.60 9.06 -26.92
N LEU A 150 3.81 8.18 -25.95
CA LEU A 150 2.94 8.03 -24.78
C LEU A 150 3.45 8.77 -23.52
N LEU A 151 4.54 9.56 -23.64
CA LEU A 151 4.95 10.45 -22.56
C LEU A 151 3.87 11.50 -22.30
N ASN A 152 3.88 12.06 -21.09
CA ASN A 152 2.87 12.98 -20.57
C ASN A 152 1.44 12.38 -20.58
N THR A 153 1.35 11.06 -20.40
CA THR A 153 0.10 10.32 -20.16
C THR A 153 0.27 9.38 -18.97
N TYR A 154 -0.84 8.77 -18.48
CA TYR A 154 -0.76 7.75 -17.44
C TYR A 154 -0.55 6.32 -17.98
N VAL A 155 -0.52 6.15 -19.31
CA VAL A 155 -0.31 4.84 -19.93
C VAL A 155 0.97 4.16 -19.46
N PRO A 156 2.13 4.84 -19.38
CA PRO A 156 3.37 4.24 -18.85
C PRO A 156 3.27 3.73 -17.42
N LEU A 157 2.39 4.32 -16.61
CA LEU A 157 2.16 3.93 -15.22
C LEU A 157 1.20 2.73 -15.09
N ILE A 158 0.27 2.58 -16.03
CA ILE A 158 -0.81 1.59 -15.98
C ILE A 158 -0.49 0.35 -16.84
N ALA A 159 -0.04 0.54 -18.08
CA ALA A 159 0.08 -0.53 -19.06
C ALA A 159 0.96 -1.72 -18.62
N PRO A 160 2.08 -1.54 -17.90
CA PRO A 160 2.86 -2.68 -17.43
C PRO A 160 2.05 -3.65 -16.55
N THR A 161 1.11 -3.15 -15.74
CA THR A 161 0.32 -4.01 -14.84
C THR A 161 -0.69 -4.90 -15.56
N VAL A 162 -1.05 -4.59 -16.80
CA VAL A 162 -1.89 -5.46 -17.64
C VAL A 162 -1.19 -6.80 -17.92
N PHE A 163 0.14 -6.80 -17.93
CA PHE A 163 0.98 -7.96 -18.24
C PHE A 163 1.58 -8.62 -17.00
N ALA A 164 0.95 -8.47 -15.83
CA ALA A 164 1.43 -9.03 -14.56
C ALA A 164 2.90 -8.67 -14.25
N ASN A 165 3.30 -7.43 -14.56
CA ASN A 165 4.68 -6.94 -14.40
C ASN A 165 5.15 -6.84 -12.94
N GLU A 166 4.28 -7.12 -11.98
CA GLU A 166 4.58 -7.07 -10.55
C GLU A 166 4.61 -8.50 -9.96
N PRO A 167 5.75 -9.21 -10.02
CA PRO A 167 5.88 -10.63 -9.68
C PRO A 167 5.54 -10.92 -8.22
N PHE A 168 5.65 -9.94 -7.33
CA PHE A 168 5.27 -10.08 -5.92
C PHE A 168 3.80 -10.50 -5.78
N PHE A 169 2.87 -9.85 -6.50
CA PHE A 169 1.45 -10.20 -6.41
C PHE A 169 1.14 -11.55 -7.03
N VAL A 170 1.79 -11.87 -8.14
CA VAL A 170 1.68 -13.20 -8.75
C VAL A 170 2.13 -14.29 -7.76
N PHE A 171 3.29 -14.10 -7.14
CA PHE A 171 3.83 -15.05 -6.16
C PHE A 171 2.89 -15.20 -4.95
N MET A 172 2.43 -14.08 -4.38
CA MET A 172 1.54 -14.09 -3.22
C MET A 172 0.25 -14.85 -3.54
N LEU A 173 -0.37 -14.59 -4.68
CA LEU A 173 -1.59 -15.28 -5.12
C LEU A 173 -1.35 -16.75 -5.40
N ILE A 174 -0.20 -17.14 -5.96
CA ILE A 174 0.17 -18.57 -6.12
C ILE A 174 0.19 -19.27 -4.77
N GLN A 175 0.80 -18.67 -3.74
CA GLN A 175 0.88 -19.28 -2.40
C GLN A 175 -0.52 -19.46 -1.80
N PHE A 176 -1.38 -18.45 -1.89
CA PHE A 176 -2.75 -18.57 -1.41
C PHE A 176 -3.56 -19.61 -2.20
N MET A 177 -3.45 -19.63 -3.54
CA MET A 177 -4.16 -20.66 -4.34
C MET A 177 -3.70 -22.08 -4.01
N ARG A 178 -2.42 -22.28 -3.72
CA ARG A 178 -1.88 -23.59 -3.33
C ARG A 178 -2.36 -24.05 -1.95
N SER A 179 -2.75 -23.15 -1.06
CA SER A 179 -3.33 -23.52 0.22
C SER A 179 -4.78 -24.00 0.11
N ILE A 180 -5.46 -23.70 -0.99
CA ILE A 180 -6.82 -24.19 -1.28
C ILE A 180 -6.71 -25.61 -1.83
N PRO A 181 -7.39 -26.60 -1.20
CA PRO A 181 -7.32 -27.99 -1.62
C PRO A 181 -7.84 -28.23 -3.05
N THR A 182 -7.12 -29.04 -3.84
CA THR A 182 -7.46 -29.30 -5.25
C THR A 182 -8.73 -30.13 -5.44
N TYR A 183 -9.15 -30.88 -4.43
CA TYR A 183 -10.40 -31.66 -4.51
C TYR A 183 -11.63 -30.78 -4.76
N LEU A 184 -11.59 -29.49 -4.40
CA LEU A 184 -12.66 -28.55 -4.72
C LEU A 184 -12.76 -28.29 -6.23
N ASP A 185 -11.61 -28.23 -6.90
CA ASP A 185 -11.54 -28.04 -8.35
C ASP A 185 -12.03 -29.33 -9.07
N GLU A 186 -11.70 -30.51 -8.52
CA GLU A 186 -12.13 -31.81 -9.02
C GLU A 186 -13.65 -32.00 -8.88
N ALA A 187 -14.20 -31.66 -7.71
CA ALA A 187 -15.65 -31.71 -7.47
C ALA A 187 -16.40 -30.78 -8.44
N ALA A 188 -15.92 -29.54 -8.60
CA ALA A 188 -16.54 -28.61 -9.54
C ALA A 188 -16.45 -29.09 -11.00
N THR A 189 -15.38 -29.81 -11.36
CA THR A 189 -15.26 -30.39 -12.70
C THR A 189 -16.29 -31.51 -12.92
N ILE A 190 -16.57 -32.33 -11.90
CA ILE A 190 -17.63 -33.34 -11.92
C ILE A 190 -19.00 -32.69 -12.07
N ASP A 191 -19.23 -31.55 -11.44
CA ASP A 191 -20.44 -30.73 -11.53
C ASP A 191 -20.55 -29.96 -12.87
N GLY A 192 -19.60 -30.16 -13.81
CA GLY A 192 -19.62 -29.57 -15.14
C GLY A 192 -19.02 -28.17 -15.26
N CYS A 193 -18.33 -27.67 -14.23
CA CYS A 193 -17.63 -26.38 -14.30
C CYS A 193 -16.40 -26.47 -15.23
N ASN A 194 -16.25 -25.51 -16.12
CA ASN A 194 -15.01 -25.33 -16.86
C ASN A 194 -13.96 -24.58 -16.01
N SER A 195 -12.72 -24.51 -16.50
CA SER A 195 -11.61 -23.87 -15.77
C SER A 195 -11.90 -22.40 -15.39
N PHE A 196 -12.63 -21.65 -16.22
CA PHE A 196 -12.99 -20.27 -15.89
C PHE A 196 -14.06 -20.22 -14.80
N GLY A 197 -15.01 -21.17 -14.81
CA GLY A 197 -16.01 -21.34 -13.75
C GLY A 197 -15.34 -21.68 -12.40
N ILE A 198 -14.36 -22.60 -12.40
CA ILE A 198 -13.58 -22.93 -11.20
C ILE A 198 -12.88 -21.69 -10.65
N LEU A 199 -12.23 -20.91 -11.52
CA LEU A 199 -11.58 -19.67 -11.09
C LEU A 199 -12.59 -18.70 -10.47
N THR A 200 -13.70 -18.45 -11.14
CA THR A 200 -14.62 -17.35 -10.76
C THR A 200 -15.58 -17.71 -9.62
N MET A 201 -16.06 -18.95 -9.59
CA MET A 201 -17.08 -19.38 -8.64
C MET A 201 -16.48 -20.02 -7.36
N ILE A 202 -15.27 -20.56 -7.44
CA ILE A 202 -14.63 -21.28 -6.31
C ILE A 202 -13.42 -20.56 -5.81
N LEU A 203 -12.43 -20.34 -6.68
CA LEU A 203 -11.15 -19.79 -6.23
C LEU A 203 -11.22 -18.31 -5.88
N LEU A 204 -11.85 -17.44 -6.71
CA LEU A 204 -11.94 -16.01 -6.42
C LEU A 204 -12.64 -15.68 -5.08
N PRO A 205 -13.78 -16.30 -4.72
CA PRO A 205 -14.38 -16.14 -3.41
C PRO A 205 -13.46 -16.57 -2.26
N ALA A 206 -12.76 -17.69 -2.42
CA ALA A 206 -11.82 -18.22 -1.43
C ALA A 206 -10.55 -17.34 -1.29
N LEU A 207 -10.14 -16.69 -2.38
CA LEU A 207 -8.99 -15.79 -2.43
C LEU A 207 -9.31 -14.36 -1.96
N LYS A 208 -10.54 -14.06 -1.57
CA LYS A 208 -10.96 -12.71 -1.19
C LYS A 208 -10.01 -12.03 -0.17
N PRO A 209 -9.52 -12.68 0.91
CA PRO A 209 -8.57 -12.06 1.82
C PRO A 209 -7.24 -11.70 1.14
N ALA A 210 -6.72 -12.58 0.30
CA ALA A 210 -5.48 -12.37 -0.46
C ALA A 210 -5.64 -11.23 -1.47
N LEU A 211 -6.75 -11.16 -2.19
CA LEU A 211 -7.03 -10.09 -3.16
C LEU A 211 -7.17 -8.72 -2.47
N ILE A 212 -7.77 -8.68 -1.28
CA ILE A 212 -7.84 -7.45 -0.48
C ILE A 212 -6.44 -7.04 -0.05
N SER A 213 -5.59 -7.97 0.40
CA SER A 213 -4.20 -7.68 0.75
C SER A 213 -3.42 -7.14 -0.47
N CYS A 214 -3.56 -7.77 -1.65
CA CYS A 214 -2.99 -7.27 -2.89
C CYS A 214 -3.47 -5.84 -3.20
N THR A 215 -4.76 -5.58 -3.04
CA THR A 215 -5.36 -4.26 -3.29
C THR A 215 -4.72 -3.19 -2.41
N ILE A 216 -4.54 -3.47 -1.12
CA ILE A 216 -3.95 -2.50 -0.18
C ILE A 216 -2.49 -2.24 -0.51
N PHE A 217 -1.69 -3.29 -0.74
CA PHE A 217 -0.29 -3.12 -1.11
C PHE A 217 -0.15 -2.35 -2.43
N GLN A 218 -0.91 -2.74 -3.45
CA GLN A 218 -0.86 -2.05 -4.74
C GLN A 218 -1.34 -0.60 -4.65
N PHE A 219 -2.36 -0.33 -3.83
CA PHE A 219 -2.80 1.05 -3.55
C PHE A 219 -1.67 1.86 -2.92
N VAL A 220 -1.08 1.38 -1.82
CA VAL A 220 -0.02 2.09 -1.09
C VAL A 220 1.19 2.32 -2.00
N TRP A 221 1.63 1.33 -2.77
CA TRP A 221 2.76 1.47 -3.70
C TRP A 221 2.47 2.47 -4.82
N SER A 222 1.29 2.39 -5.42
CA SER A 222 0.92 3.27 -6.54
C SER A 222 0.64 4.70 -6.08
N PHE A 223 -0.02 4.87 -4.94
CA PHE A 223 -0.35 6.19 -4.40
C PHE A 223 0.89 6.98 -3.96
N ASN A 224 1.91 6.27 -3.44
CA ASN A 224 3.19 6.85 -3.03
C ASN A 224 4.24 6.86 -4.15
N ASP A 225 3.91 6.39 -5.37
CA ASP A 225 4.85 6.42 -6.48
C ASP A 225 5.14 7.87 -6.87
N PHE A 226 6.37 8.28 -6.63
CA PHE A 226 6.88 9.59 -6.99
C PHE A 226 7.70 9.54 -8.29
N LEU A 227 8.57 8.52 -8.41
CA LEU A 227 9.54 8.46 -9.49
C LEU A 227 8.89 8.12 -10.85
N GLY A 228 7.85 7.29 -10.86
CA GLY A 228 7.12 6.98 -12.09
C GLY A 228 6.51 8.24 -12.70
N PRO A 229 5.63 8.94 -11.99
CA PRO A 229 5.08 10.21 -12.46
C PRO A 229 6.14 11.26 -12.80
N LEU A 230 7.22 11.38 -12.02
CA LEU A 230 8.30 12.34 -12.27
C LEU A 230 8.96 12.13 -13.64
N ILE A 231 9.10 10.87 -14.05
CA ILE A 231 9.77 10.53 -15.32
C ILE A 231 8.81 10.66 -16.51
N TYR A 232 7.55 10.24 -16.35
CA TYR A 232 6.63 10.12 -17.48
C TYR A 232 5.67 11.28 -17.66
N VAL A 233 5.39 12.08 -16.60
CA VAL A 233 4.42 13.18 -16.64
C VAL A 233 5.13 14.52 -16.56
N THR A 234 4.95 15.35 -17.59
CA THR A 234 5.63 16.66 -17.68
C THR A 234 4.69 17.83 -17.46
N SER A 235 3.39 17.65 -17.65
CA SER A 235 2.39 18.71 -17.53
C SER A 235 1.85 18.82 -16.10
N LEU A 236 1.90 20.03 -15.54
CA LEU A 236 1.36 20.33 -14.20
C LEU A 236 -0.11 19.92 -14.04
N ALA A 237 -0.92 20.08 -15.11
CA ALA A 237 -2.32 19.68 -15.12
C ALA A 237 -2.54 18.17 -14.86
N LYS A 238 -1.50 17.35 -15.06
CA LYS A 238 -1.53 15.89 -14.88
C LYS A 238 -0.71 15.41 -13.68
N TYR A 239 -0.17 16.32 -12.88
CA TYR A 239 0.61 15.92 -11.70
C TYR A 239 -0.27 15.20 -10.68
N PRO A 240 0.18 14.07 -10.14
CA PRO A 240 -0.42 13.46 -8.96
C PRO A 240 -0.01 14.18 -7.68
N VAL A 241 -0.64 13.81 -6.56
CA VAL A 241 -0.38 14.38 -5.24
C VAL A 241 1.10 14.29 -4.85
N SER A 242 1.79 13.19 -5.16
CA SER A 242 3.21 13.00 -4.85
C SER A 242 4.10 14.05 -5.50
N LEU A 243 3.87 14.37 -6.78
CA LEU A 243 4.58 15.45 -7.48
C LEU A 243 4.15 16.84 -7.02
N ALA A 244 2.86 17.04 -6.73
CA ALA A 244 2.37 18.33 -6.25
C ALA A 244 2.97 18.70 -4.90
N LEU A 245 3.09 17.75 -3.97
CA LEU A 245 3.77 17.97 -2.69
C LEU A 245 5.25 18.34 -2.88
N LYS A 246 5.97 17.63 -3.76
CA LYS A 246 7.36 17.95 -4.07
C LYS A 246 7.50 19.33 -4.68
N MET A 247 6.65 19.68 -5.63
CA MET A 247 6.62 20.99 -6.25
C MET A 247 6.36 22.13 -5.22
N SER A 248 5.52 21.88 -4.23
CA SER A 248 5.25 22.86 -3.16
C SER A 248 6.49 23.19 -2.32
N ILE A 249 7.45 22.25 -2.25
CA ILE A 249 8.76 22.49 -1.61
C ILE A 249 9.68 23.26 -2.55
N ASP A 250 9.69 22.93 -3.84
CA ASP A 250 10.65 23.47 -4.82
C ASP A 250 10.27 24.88 -5.33
N GLN A 251 8.99 25.25 -5.35
CA GLN A 251 8.50 26.56 -5.84
C GLN A 251 8.75 27.72 -4.89
N SER A 252 9.37 27.52 -3.78
CA SER A 252 9.62 28.56 -2.80
C SER A 252 10.79 29.44 -3.24
N SER A 253 10.52 30.41 -4.09
CA SER A 253 11.40 31.56 -4.35
C SER A 253 11.51 32.49 -3.11
N GLY A 254 11.69 31.92 -1.92
CA GLY A 254 11.79 32.70 -0.68
C GLY A 254 11.48 31.88 0.55
N ILE A 255 10.23 31.82 0.98
CA ILE A 255 9.82 31.16 2.21
C ILE A 255 8.98 29.94 1.88
N VAL A 256 9.45 28.74 2.30
CA VAL A 256 8.67 27.51 2.20
C VAL A 256 7.57 27.52 3.26
N GLU A 257 6.33 27.39 2.83
CA GLU A 257 5.16 27.33 3.71
C GLU A 257 4.98 25.92 4.24
N TRP A 258 5.83 25.53 5.19
CA TRP A 258 5.85 24.17 5.74
C TRP A 258 4.52 23.73 6.35
N ASN A 259 3.81 24.65 6.99
CA ASN A 259 2.49 24.37 7.56
C ASN A 259 1.47 23.93 6.47
N GLN A 260 1.49 24.57 5.29
CA GLN A 260 0.64 24.17 4.16
C GLN A 260 1.06 22.83 3.59
N ILE A 261 2.36 22.57 3.47
CA ILE A 261 2.90 21.28 2.99
C ILE A 261 2.53 20.15 3.95
N LEU A 262 2.69 20.36 5.25
CA LEU A 262 2.32 19.38 6.27
C LEU A 262 0.80 19.12 6.28
N ALA A 263 -0.03 20.16 6.14
CA ALA A 263 -1.47 20.01 6.02
C ALA A 263 -1.88 19.19 4.79
N MET A 264 -1.27 19.45 3.63
CA MET A 264 -1.54 18.67 2.41
C MET A 264 -0.98 17.25 2.49
N SER A 265 0.18 17.05 3.14
CA SER A 265 0.74 15.73 3.39
C SER A 265 -0.16 14.89 4.31
N PHE A 266 -0.73 15.53 5.35
CA PHE A 266 -1.70 14.85 6.22
C PHE A 266 -2.96 14.44 5.43
N LEU A 267 -3.52 15.32 4.59
CA LEU A 267 -4.66 14.97 3.75
C LEU A 267 -4.31 13.88 2.74
N ALA A 268 -3.10 13.87 2.19
CA ALA A 268 -2.61 12.81 1.31
C ALA A 268 -2.46 11.46 2.00
N LEU A 269 -2.26 11.42 3.31
CA LEU A 269 -2.19 10.19 4.09
C LEU A 269 -3.57 9.55 4.31
N LEU A 270 -4.65 10.36 4.36
CA LEU A 270 -5.99 9.90 4.71
C LEU A 270 -6.53 8.78 3.82
N PRO A 271 -6.41 8.80 2.47
CA PRO A 271 -6.92 7.71 1.63
C PRO A 271 -6.31 6.34 1.99
N ALA A 272 -5.01 6.30 2.28
CA ALA A 272 -4.33 5.06 2.69
C ALA A 272 -4.80 4.58 4.07
N LEU A 273 -4.96 5.49 5.02
CA LEU A 273 -5.50 5.17 6.35
C LEU A 273 -6.94 4.66 6.27
N ILE A 274 -7.80 5.34 5.51
CA ILE A 274 -9.20 4.93 5.33
C ILE A 274 -9.25 3.52 4.72
N LEU A 275 -8.48 3.28 3.66
CA LEU A 275 -8.43 1.97 3.03
C LEU A 275 -7.97 0.88 4.03
N PHE A 276 -6.93 1.16 4.80
CA PHE A 276 -6.42 0.24 5.81
C PHE A 276 -7.48 -0.08 6.87
N PHE A 277 -8.12 0.92 7.48
CA PHE A 277 -9.14 0.71 8.50
C PHE A 277 -10.39 0.00 7.99
N CYS A 278 -10.79 0.24 6.73
CA CYS A 278 -11.90 -0.47 6.11
C CYS A 278 -11.58 -1.96 5.88
N CYS A 279 -10.32 -2.28 5.61
CA CYS A 279 -9.92 -3.61 5.17
C CYS A 279 -9.17 -4.42 6.24
N GLN A 280 -8.82 -3.83 7.41
CA GLN A 280 -7.98 -4.45 8.44
C GLN A 280 -8.46 -5.82 8.92
N LYS A 281 -9.79 -6.05 8.97
CA LYS A 281 -10.36 -7.33 9.37
C LYS A 281 -9.88 -8.51 8.52
N TYR A 282 -9.65 -8.29 7.25
CA TYR A 282 -9.19 -9.33 6.32
C TYR A 282 -7.70 -9.67 6.47
N PHE A 283 -6.92 -8.80 7.15
CA PHE A 283 -5.53 -9.10 7.51
C PHE A 283 -5.41 -9.99 8.75
N VAL A 284 -6.38 -9.88 9.65
CA VAL A 284 -6.35 -10.60 10.93
C VAL A 284 -6.89 -12.03 10.75
N GLU A 285 -7.79 -12.23 9.79
CA GLU A 285 -8.46 -13.51 9.51
C GLU A 285 -7.71 -14.38 8.48
N GLY A 286 -6.70 -13.87 7.79
CA GLY A 286 -5.87 -14.58 6.80
C GLY A 286 -4.48 -14.87 7.32
#